data_ce713deb663ab19abd6e4b9a6871e66b
#
_entry.id   ce713deb663ab19abd6e4b9a6871e66b
#
_cell.length_a   1.000
_cell.length_b   1.000
_cell.length_c   1.000
_cell.angle_alpha   90.00
_cell.angle_beta   90.00
_cell.angle_gamma   90.00
#
_symmetry.space_group_name_H-M   'P 1'
#
loop_
_entity.id
_entity.type
_entity.pdbx_description
1 polymer ?
#
loop_
_entity_poly.entity_id
_entity_poly.type
_entity_poly.pdbx_seq_one_letter_code
_entity_poly.pdbx_strand_id
1 'polypeptide(L)'
;MLPEAEVQAELRGLRARIPHLTGSLVATIDGLVVAHDASALESESVAALTAAALGVGSRLTEATGQGAFRELITRGERGYTATYAAGAYTVLTLLAGSQANVGRLHLEARRAGARIAALADTDLDRTSF
;
A
#
# COMPACT_ATOMS: atom_id res chain seq x y z
N MET A 1 -8.22 -11.96 9.06
CA MET A 1 -8.04 -10.54 9.40
C MET A 1 -6.58 -10.24 9.65
N LEU A 2 -6.07 -9.11 9.15
CA LEU A 2 -4.69 -8.71 9.38
C LEU A 2 -4.45 -8.26 10.83
N PRO A 3 -3.28 -8.58 11.42
CA PRO A 3 -2.92 -8.10 12.76
C PRO A 3 -2.58 -6.62 12.71
N GLU A 4 -3.55 -5.79 13.08
CA GLU A 4 -3.48 -4.33 12.96
C GLU A 4 -2.23 -3.72 13.61
N ALA A 5 -1.88 -4.16 14.82
CA ALA A 5 -0.73 -3.60 15.53
C ALA A 5 0.59 -3.85 14.80
N GLU A 6 0.75 -5.03 14.20
CA GLU A 6 1.95 -5.37 13.44
C GLU A 6 2.01 -4.60 12.11
N VAL A 7 0.86 -4.44 11.45
CA VAL A 7 0.76 -3.61 10.24
C VAL A 7 1.10 -2.16 10.57
N GLN A 8 0.56 -1.63 11.66
CA GLN A 8 0.85 -0.28 12.12
C GLN A 8 2.35 -0.07 12.36
N ALA A 9 3.03 -1.06 12.95
CA ALA A 9 4.47 -1.01 13.19
C ALA A 9 5.25 -0.96 11.86
N GLU A 10 4.82 -1.72 10.84
CA GLU A 10 5.41 -1.66 9.50
C GLU A 10 5.30 -0.27 8.89
N LEU A 11 4.14 0.38 9.01
CA LEU A 11 3.92 1.71 8.48
C LEU A 11 4.81 2.76 9.17
N ARG A 12 4.94 2.67 10.50
CA ARG A 12 5.86 3.55 11.24
C ARG A 12 7.31 3.34 10.81
N GLY A 13 7.70 2.10 10.56
CA GLY A 13 9.03 1.77 10.06
C GLY A 13 9.32 2.38 8.69
N LEU A 14 8.33 2.42 7.80
CA LEU A 14 8.47 3.07 6.50
C LEU A 14 8.77 4.56 6.63
N ARG A 15 8.08 5.24 7.54
CA ARG A 15 8.34 6.66 7.80
C ARG A 15 9.80 6.92 8.18
N ALA A 16 10.38 6.02 8.97
CA ALA A 16 11.78 6.14 9.39
C ALA A 16 12.77 5.85 8.24
N ARG A 17 12.39 5.00 7.29
CA ARG A 17 13.28 4.56 6.21
C ARG A 17 13.19 5.37 4.93
N ILE A 18 12.07 6.04 4.69
CA ILE A 18 11.82 6.77 3.45
C ILE A 18 11.79 8.28 3.73
N PRO A 19 12.84 9.02 3.33
CA PRO A 19 12.81 10.49 3.44
C PRO A 19 11.66 11.08 2.61
N HIS A 20 11.02 12.11 3.13
CA HIS A 20 9.90 12.81 2.49
C HIS A 20 8.61 12.00 2.36
N LEU A 21 8.51 10.87 3.05
CA LEU A 21 7.24 10.16 3.16
C LEU A 21 6.30 10.97 4.04
N THR A 22 5.12 11.33 3.52
CA THR A 22 4.15 12.17 4.23
C THR A 22 3.01 11.36 4.84
N GLY A 23 2.82 10.12 4.37
CA GLY A 23 1.80 9.25 4.91
C GLY A 23 1.85 7.87 4.31
N SER A 24 1.18 6.94 4.97
CA SER A 24 1.04 5.57 4.49
C SER A 24 -0.27 4.97 4.99
N LEU A 25 -0.75 3.99 4.25
CA LEU A 25 -2.05 3.38 4.50
C LEU A 25 -2.04 1.93 4.03
N VAL A 26 -2.64 1.06 4.81
CA VAL A 26 -2.96 -0.30 4.37
C VAL A 26 -4.48 -0.44 4.38
N ALA A 27 -5.02 -0.92 3.28
CA ALA A 27 -6.45 -1.17 3.12
C ALA A 27 -6.68 -2.56 2.50
N THR A 28 -7.91 -3.04 2.63
CA THR A 28 -8.34 -4.23 1.89
C THR A 28 -8.65 -3.83 0.45
N ILE A 29 -8.73 -4.83 -0.44
CA ILE A 29 -9.13 -4.59 -1.84
C ILE A 29 -10.56 -4.06 -1.95
N ASP A 30 -11.37 -4.20 -0.90
CA ASP A 30 -12.73 -3.65 -0.82
C ASP A 30 -12.76 -2.20 -0.35
N GLY A 31 -11.61 -1.62 -0.02
CA GLY A 31 -11.51 -0.23 0.38
C GLY A 31 -11.67 0.03 1.88
N LEU A 32 -11.54 -0.99 2.71
CA LEU A 32 -11.61 -0.86 4.17
C LEU A 32 -10.22 -0.60 4.75
N VAL A 33 -10.10 0.43 5.58
CA VAL A 33 -8.85 0.78 6.25
C VAL A 33 -8.45 -0.32 7.25
N VAL A 34 -7.21 -0.78 7.14
CA VAL A 34 -6.61 -1.69 8.14
C VAL A 34 -5.77 -0.88 9.13
N ALA A 35 -4.90 -0.02 8.62
CA ALA A 35 -4.04 0.83 9.45
C ALA A 35 -3.56 2.02 8.61
N HIS A 36 -3.18 3.10 9.26
CA HIS A 36 -2.58 4.25 8.57
C HIS A 36 -1.60 4.97 9.48
N ASP A 37 -0.66 5.68 8.85
CA ASP A 37 0.30 6.54 9.53
C ASP A 37 0.37 7.87 8.80
N ALA A 38 -0.63 8.74 9.07
CA ALA A 38 -0.71 10.06 8.47
C ALA A 38 -1.68 10.92 9.29
N SER A 39 -1.23 12.10 9.69
CA SER A 39 -2.00 12.97 10.60
C SER A 39 -3.08 13.79 9.90
N ALA A 40 -2.98 14.04 8.60
CA ALA A 40 -3.89 14.91 7.86
C ALA A 40 -4.61 14.20 6.72
N LEU A 41 -4.71 12.88 6.78
CA LEU A 41 -5.25 12.06 5.72
C LEU A 41 -6.69 11.64 6.03
N GLU A 42 -7.60 11.84 5.06
CA GLU A 42 -8.92 11.20 5.12
C GLU A 42 -8.76 9.74 4.70
N SER A 43 -8.37 8.89 5.65
CA SER A 43 -7.95 7.51 5.39
C SER A 43 -9.03 6.68 4.68
N GLU A 44 -10.29 6.86 5.04
CA GLU A 44 -11.39 6.10 4.42
C GLU A 44 -11.57 6.44 2.93
N SER A 45 -11.50 7.73 2.59
CA SER A 45 -11.59 8.18 1.19
C SER A 45 -10.40 7.67 0.37
N VAL A 46 -9.20 7.78 0.92
CA VAL A 46 -7.99 7.31 0.24
C VAL A 46 -8.02 5.79 0.08
N ALA A 47 -8.47 5.06 1.09
CA ALA A 47 -8.61 3.61 1.00
C ALA A 47 -9.53 3.19 -0.15
N ALA A 48 -10.69 3.85 -0.28
CA ALA A 48 -11.62 3.58 -1.36
C ALA A 48 -11.02 3.89 -2.74
N LEU A 49 -10.33 5.02 -2.86
CA LEU A 49 -9.69 5.42 -4.12
C LEU A 49 -8.54 4.48 -4.51
N THR A 50 -7.73 4.05 -3.56
CA THR A 50 -6.62 3.15 -3.85
C THR A 50 -7.08 1.74 -4.17
N ALA A 51 -8.17 1.28 -3.56
CA ALA A 51 -8.80 0.02 -3.94
C ALA A 51 -9.31 0.07 -5.39
N ALA A 52 -9.96 1.17 -5.77
CA ALA A 52 -10.39 1.38 -7.15
C ALA A 52 -9.20 1.45 -8.10
N ALA A 53 -8.13 2.15 -7.72
CA ALA A 53 -6.91 2.27 -8.52
C ALA A 53 -6.25 0.90 -8.75
N LEU A 54 -6.20 0.06 -7.74
CA LEU A 54 -5.69 -1.31 -7.86
C LEU A 54 -6.53 -2.12 -8.84
N GLY A 55 -7.85 -1.98 -8.77
CA GLY A 55 -8.77 -2.66 -9.69
C GLY A 55 -8.55 -2.22 -11.14
N VAL A 56 -8.41 -0.91 -11.38
CA VAL A 56 -8.13 -0.35 -12.71
C VAL A 56 -6.74 -0.79 -13.18
N GLY A 57 -5.73 -0.70 -12.32
CA GLY A 57 -4.37 -1.10 -12.63
C GLY A 57 -4.27 -2.58 -13.01
N SER A 58 -4.97 -3.44 -12.29
CA SER A 58 -5.01 -4.89 -12.58
C SER A 58 -5.64 -5.18 -13.92
N ARG A 59 -6.73 -4.51 -14.26
CA ARG A 59 -7.39 -4.65 -15.56
C ARG A 59 -6.50 -4.13 -16.69
N LEU A 60 -5.81 -3.03 -16.46
CA LEU A 60 -4.93 -2.43 -17.45
C LEU A 60 -3.75 -3.35 -17.79
N THR A 61 -3.09 -3.91 -16.79
CA THR A 61 -1.97 -4.84 -17.01
C THR A 61 -2.43 -6.14 -17.67
N GLU A 62 -3.63 -6.62 -17.35
CA GLU A 62 -4.22 -7.79 -17.99
C GLU A 62 -4.57 -7.50 -19.44
N ALA A 63 -5.27 -6.41 -19.72
CA ALA A 63 -5.70 -6.04 -21.05
C ALA A 63 -4.54 -5.80 -22.02
N THR A 64 -3.40 -5.36 -21.51
CA THR A 64 -2.20 -5.09 -22.31
C THR A 64 -1.21 -6.26 -22.35
N GLY A 65 -1.56 -7.39 -21.74
CA GLY A 65 -0.70 -8.58 -21.73
C GLY A 65 0.55 -8.45 -20.88
N GLN A 66 0.55 -7.54 -19.90
CA GLN A 66 1.73 -7.26 -19.08
C GLN A 66 1.82 -8.11 -17.82
N GLY A 67 0.84 -8.97 -17.57
CA GLY A 67 0.84 -9.88 -16.42
C GLY A 67 0.19 -9.28 -15.18
N ALA A 68 0.55 -9.79 -14.01
CA ALA A 68 -0.04 -9.37 -12.75
C ALA A 68 0.33 -7.93 -12.39
N PHE A 69 -0.62 -7.22 -11.83
CA PHE A 69 -0.42 -5.85 -11.36
C PHE A 69 0.60 -5.80 -10.23
N ARG A 70 1.49 -4.82 -10.28
CA ARG A 70 2.49 -4.60 -9.23
C ARG A 70 2.30 -3.29 -8.50
N GLU A 71 2.30 -2.18 -9.21
CA GLU A 71 2.13 -0.86 -8.59
C GLU A 71 1.57 0.16 -9.58
N LEU A 72 0.94 1.19 -9.01
CA LEU A 72 0.48 2.35 -9.75
C LEU A 72 0.96 3.60 -9.03
N ILE A 73 1.58 4.52 -9.78
CA ILE A 73 2.04 5.80 -9.25
C ILE A 73 1.26 6.93 -9.90
N THR A 74 0.72 7.81 -9.06
CA THR A 74 0.18 9.08 -9.54
C THR A 74 1.11 10.21 -9.09
N ARG A 75 1.40 11.12 -10.00
CA ARG A 75 2.21 12.29 -9.73
C ARG A 75 1.37 13.54 -9.77
N GLY A 76 1.26 14.24 -8.64
CA GLY A 76 0.65 15.56 -8.58
C GLY A 76 1.72 16.64 -8.60
N GLU A 77 1.32 17.89 -8.61
CA GLU A 77 2.25 19.03 -8.57
C GLU A 77 3.14 19.02 -7.34
N ARG A 78 2.63 18.51 -6.20
CA ARG A 78 3.30 18.60 -4.92
C ARG A 78 3.72 17.27 -4.31
N GLY A 79 3.60 16.19 -5.07
CA GLY A 79 4.01 14.89 -4.54
C GLY A 79 3.50 13.71 -5.34
N TYR A 80 3.71 12.54 -4.75
CA TYR A 80 3.39 11.26 -5.35
C TYR A 80 2.45 10.46 -4.46
N THR A 81 1.57 9.68 -5.08
CA THR A 81 0.84 8.61 -4.41
C THR A 81 1.18 7.31 -5.11
N ALA A 82 1.70 6.35 -4.37
CA ALA A 82 2.09 5.05 -4.93
C ALA A 82 1.29 3.95 -4.27
N THR A 83 0.63 3.12 -5.06
CA THR A 83 -0.25 2.05 -4.61
C THR A 83 0.32 0.71 -5.06
N TYR A 84 0.48 -0.21 -4.12
CA TYR A 84 1.12 -1.51 -4.32
C TYR A 84 0.18 -2.62 -3.88
N ALA A 85 0.15 -3.70 -4.65
CA ALA A 85 -0.49 -4.92 -4.18
C ALA A 85 0.38 -5.53 -3.06
N ALA A 86 -0.23 -5.86 -1.94
CA ALA A 86 0.45 -6.46 -0.79
C ALA A 86 -0.25 -7.78 -0.45
N GLY A 87 -0.04 -8.78 -1.30
CA GLY A 87 -0.78 -10.03 -1.26
C GLY A 87 -2.07 -9.95 -2.07
N ALA A 88 -2.92 -10.96 -1.96
CA ALA A 88 -4.13 -11.10 -2.77
C ALA A 88 -5.27 -10.15 -2.36
N TYR A 89 -5.29 -9.72 -1.10
CA TYR A 89 -6.45 -9.02 -0.53
C TYR A 89 -6.13 -7.67 0.07
N THR A 90 -4.91 -7.19 -0.09
CA THR A 90 -4.41 -6.02 0.65
C THR A 90 -3.69 -5.06 -0.29
N VAL A 91 -3.85 -3.78 0.00
CA VAL A 91 -3.26 -2.67 -0.76
C VAL A 91 -2.43 -1.83 0.18
N LEU A 92 -1.18 -1.56 -0.18
CA LEU A 92 -0.31 -0.61 0.51
C LEU A 92 -0.23 0.66 -0.31
N THR A 93 -0.50 1.80 0.31
CA THR A 93 -0.41 3.11 -0.33
C THR A 93 0.56 4.00 0.42
N LEU A 94 1.47 4.62 -0.32
CA LEU A 94 2.44 5.58 0.20
C LEU A 94 2.18 6.95 -0.40
N LEU A 95 2.25 7.97 0.44
CA LEU A 95 2.16 9.37 0.02
C LEU A 95 3.52 10.02 0.30
N ALA A 96 4.08 10.69 -0.70
CA ALA A 96 5.40 11.27 -0.59
C ALA A 96 5.43 12.65 -1.23
N GLY A 97 6.27 13.54 -0.68
CA GLY A 97 6.50 14.85 -1.25
C GLY A 97 7.24 14.80 -2.58
N SER A 98 7.27 15.92 -3.30
CA SER A 98 7.92 16.03 -4.62
C SER A 98 9.43 15.78 -4.58
N GLN A 99 10.05 15.88 -3.41
CA GLN A 99 11.48 15.64 -3.20
C GLN A 99 11.83 14.17 -2.99
N ALA A 100 10.84 13.29 -2.92
CA ALA A 100 11.05 11.88 -2.62
C ALA A 100 11.83 11.18 -3.74
N ASN A 101 12.70 10.26 -3.35
CA ASN A 101 13.39 9.38 -4.28
C ASN A 101 12.46 8.21 -4.62
N VAL A 102 11.95 8.18 -5.84
CA VAL A 102 10.97 7.17 -6.28
C VAL A 102 11.56 5.76 -6.27
N GLY A 103 12.82 5.59 -6.63
CA GLY A 103 13.49 4.29 -6.57
C GLY A 103 13.54 3.72 -5.17
N ARG A 104 13.89 4.55 -4.19
CA ARG A 104 13.90 4.15 -2.77
C ARG A 104 12.49 3.87 -2.27
N LEU A 105 11.53 4.68 -2.67
CA LEU A 105 10.12 4.48 -2.35
C LEU A 105 9.66 3.08 -2.81
N HIS A 106 9.95 2.72 -4.06
CA HIS A 106 9.61 1.41 -4.62
C HIS A 106 10.28 0.27 -3.86
N LEU A 107 11.58 0.39 -3.59
CA LEU A 107 12.32 -0.65 -2.89
C LEU A 107 11.73 -0.93 -1.51
N GLU A 108 11.52 0.11 -0.72
CA GLU A 108 10.99 -0.03 0.63
C GLU A 108 9.52 -0.48 0.62
N ALA A 109 8.73 0.01 -0.33
CA ALA A 109 7.33 -0.39 -0.47
C ALA A 109 7.18 -1.87 -0.83
N ARG A 110 8.02 -2.39 -1.71
CA ARG A 110 8.00 -3.81 -2.07
C ARG A 110 8.36 -4.69 -0.88
N ARG A 111 9.36 -4.28 -0.11
CA ARG A 111 9.76 -5.00 1.11
C ARG A 111 8.65 -4.99 2.15
N ALA A 112 8.07 -3.84 2.41
CA ALA A 112 6.95 -3.71 3.35
C ALA A 112 5.72 -4.48 2.86
N GLY A 113 5.40 -4.41 1.57
CA GLY A 113 4.30 -5.15 0.98
C GLY A 113 4.45 -6.67 1.15
N ALA A 114 5.67 -7.18 0.97
CA ALA A 114 5.95 -8.60 1.19
C ALA A 114 5.76 -9.00 2.66
N ARG A 115 6.21 -8.15 3.59
CA ARG A 115 6.01 -8.42 5.03
C ARG A 115 4.53 -8.36 5.42
N ILE A 116 3.79 -7.42 4.88
CA ILE A 116 2.34 -7.30 5.12
C ILE A 116 1.60 -8.52 4.55
N ALA A 117 1.96 -8.95 3.36
CA ALA A 117 1.40 -10.16 2.74
C ALA A 117 1.67 -11.39 3.61
N ALA A 118 2.87 -11.51 4.16
CA ALA A 118 3.23 -12.61 5.06
C ALA A 118 2.41 -12.59 6.36
N LEU A 119 2.11 -11.41 6.89
CA LEU A 119 1.24 -11.28 8.07
C LEU A 119 -0.18 -11.76 7.77
N ALA A 120 -0.69 -11.46 6.59
CA ALA A 120 -2.02 -11.92 6.15
C ALA A 120 -2.05 -13.44 6.03
N ASP A 121 -1.03 -14.05 5.44
CA ASP A 121 -0.92 -15.50 5.30
C ASP A 121 -0.84 -16.20 6.66
N THR A 122 -0.06 -15.65 7.58
CA THR A 122 0.05 -16.18 8.94
C THR A 122 -1.28 -16.13 9.67
N ASP A 123 -2.05 -15.04 9.51
CA ASP A 123 -3.36 -14.91 10.13
C ASP A 123 -4.35 -15.92 9.56
N LEU A 124 -4.32 -16.16 8.24
CA LEU A 124 -5.14 -17.19 7.60
C LEU A 124 -4.79 -18.59 8.12
N ASP A 125 -3.51 -18.91 8.28
CA ASP A 125 -3.05 -20.18 8.82
C ASP A 125 -3.56 -20.41 10.24
N ARG A 126 -3.61 -19.35 11.06
CA ARG A 126 -4.14 -19.44 12.43
C ARG A 126 -5.64 -19.71 12.48
N THR A 127 -6.37 -19.31 11.45
CA THR A 127 -7.83 -19.43 11.39
C THR A 127 -8.31 -20.67 10.64
N SER A 128 -7.43 -21.44 10.03
CA SER A 128 -7.76 -22.57 9.18
C SER A 128 -7.86 -23.92 9.92
N PHE A 129 -8.16 -23.91 11.19
CA PHE A 129 -8.39 -25.14 11.98
C PHE A 129 -9.82 -25.59 11.95
#